data_3fec13455b35ca4c9a30e85625845182
#
_entry.id   3fec13455b35ca4c9a30e85625845182
#
_cell.length_a   1.000
_cell.length_b   1.000
_cell.length_c   1.000
_cell.angle_alpha   90.00
_cell.angle_beta   90.00
_cell.angle_gamma   90.00
#
_symmetry.space_group_name_H-M   'P 1'
#
loop_
_entity.id
_entity.type
_entity.pdbx_description
1 polymer ?
#
loop_
_entity_poly.entity_id
_entity_poly.type
_entity_poly.pdbx_seq_one_letter_code
_entity_poly.pdbx_strand_id
1 'polypeptide(L)'
;MFTIEQIKDILVEAKKLGTVDSISMEGVEPFLFYPIMVRAVEEAVKLGFRVEVLSNCYWASCPEDAKVWLLPMAENVELSLSSDFYHGESWQIEEVGNAVKAAKELNMKVEILAIKYPKAKAPCPSDIEGAKVGLYDLMYKGRAASKLAEEADKKSWREFTECSCEELVHPERVHVGPLGYVHVCQGISIGNAWQKPFSKIISEYDPYENPILEPLVRGGPVALVEKFSLPHDEFYADACHLCYAARCLLRKRCPDVLGPDVMYGEFE
;
A
#
# COMPACT_ATOMS: atom_id res chain seq x y z
N MET A 1 -12.23 -5.17 -9.22
CA MET A 1 -11.18 -6.17 -9.54
C MET A 1 -10.59 -5.82 -10.89
N PHE A 2 -9.28 -6.01 -11.10
CA PHE A 2 -8.66 -5.87 -12.42
C PHE A 2 -9.07 -7.00 -13.36
N THR A 3 -9.13 -6.69 -14.65
CA THR A 3 -9.08 -7.71 -15.71
C THR A 3 -7.64 -7.98 -16.12
N ILE A 4 -7.37 -9.11 -16.75
CA ILE A 4 -6.04 -9.44 -17.27
C ILE A 4 -5.56 -8.42 -18.33
N GLU A 5 -6.46 -7.95 -19.18
CA GLU A 5 -6.11 -6.94 -20.20
C GLU A 5 -5.69 -5.62 -19.53
N GLN A 6 -6.41 -5.16 -18.54
CA GLN A 6 -6.05 -3.96 -17.77
C GLN A 6 -4.67 -4.08 -17.12
N ILE A 7 -4.36 -5.25 -16.53
CA ILE A 7 -3.04 -5.52 -15.96
C ILE A 7 -1.96 -5.47 -17.05
N LYS A 8 -2.16 -6.14 -18.18
CA LYS A 8 -1.22 -6.13 -19.28
C LYS A 8 -0.95 -4.72 -19.81
N ASP A 9 -1.99 -3.92 -19.97
CA ASP A 9 -1.85 -2.54 -20.44
C ASP A 9 -0.98 -1.71 -19.48
N ILE A 10 -1.22 -1.82 -18.16
CA ILE A 10 -0.40 -1.14 -17.15
C ILE A 10 1.05 -1.64 -17.22
N LEU A 11 1.28 -2.95 -17.29
CA LEU A 11 2.63 -3.54 -17.32
C LEU A 11 3.40 -3.10 -18.58
N VAL A 12 2.75 -3.09 -19.74
CA VAL A 12 3.36 -2.62 -21.01
C VAL A 12 3.71 -1.14 -20.92
N GLU A 13 2.80 -0.32 -20.37
CA GLU A 13 3.06 1.11 -20.18
C GLU A 13 4.17 1.36 -19.15
N ALA A 14 4.21 0.59 -18.04
CA ALA A 14 5.28 0.66 -17.06
C ALA A 14 6.64 0.30 -17.67
N LYS A 15 6.68 -0.71 -18.57
CA LYS A 15 7.90 -1.09 -19.28
C LYS A 15 8.43 0.02 -20.21
N LYS A 16 7.55 0.80 -20.84
CA LYS A 16 7.93 1.94 -21.68
C LYS A 16 8.66 3.04 -20.92
N LEU A 17 8.39 3.20 -19.62
CA LEU A 17 9.08 4.19 -18.78
C LEU A 17 10.58 3.88 -18.62
N GLY A 18 10.96 2.61 -18.62
CA GLY A 18 12.34 2.18 -18.44
C GLY A 18 12.92 2.38 -17.02
N THR A 19 12.17 2.99 -16.14
CA THR A 19 12.55 3.26 -14.73
C THR A 19 11.87 2.32 -13.73
N VAL A 20 10.81 1.62 -14.14
CA VAL A 20 10.12 0.63 -13.31
C VAL A 20 10.85 -0.70 -13.44
N ASP A 21 11.29 -1.26 -12.33
CA ASP A 21 12.03 -2.52 -12.25
C ASP A 21 11.29 -3.63 -11.48
N SER A 22 10.30 -3.26 -10.66
CA SER A 22 9.53 -4.19 -9.84
C SER A 22 8.03 -3.87 -9.81
N ILE A 23 7.25 -4.93 -9.63
CA ILE A 23 5.79 -4.88 -9.51
C ILE A 23 5.40 -5.59 -8.22
N SER A 24 4.71 -4.88 -7.32
CA SER A 24 4.12 -5.47 -6.13
C SER A 24 2.64 -5.72 -6.33
N MET A 25 2.21 -6.96 -6.10
CA MET A 25 0.81 -7.36 -6.08
C MET A 25 0.31 -7.27 -4.64
N GLU A 26 -0.45 -6.24 -4.37
CA GLU A 26 -0.98 -5.95 -3.03
C GLU A 26 -2.47 -5.58 -3.10
N GLY A 27 -3.06 -5.25 -1.99
CA GLY A 27 -4.43 -4.77 -1.93
C GLY A 27 -5.21 -5.46 -0.82
N VAL A 28 -6.47 -5.83 -1.04
CA VAL A 28 -7.26 -6.50 0.00
C VAL A 28 -6.61 -7.84 0.37
N GLU A 29 -6.47 -8.72 -0.58
CA GLU A 29 -5.73 -9.98 -0.51
C GLU A 29 -5.60 -10.57 -1.93
N PRO A 30 -4.40 -10.63 -2.50
CA PRO A 30 -4.20 -11.11 -3.88
C PRO A 30 -4.65 -12.55 -4.10
N PHE A 31 -4.47 -13.42 -3.10
CA PHE A 31 -4.85 -14.83 -3.19
C PHE A 31 -6.37 -15.08 -3.27
N LEU A 32 -7.22 -14.09 -2.94
CA LEU A 32 -8.65 -14.16 -3.24
C LEU A 32 -8.95 -14.13 -4.75
N PHE A 33 -8.01 -13.61 -5.53
CA PHE A 33 -8.10 -13.51 -6.99
C PHE A 33 -7.04 -14.36 -7.68
N TYR A 34 -6.75 -15.53 -7.12
CA TYR A 34 -5.61 -16.37 -7.44
C TYR A 34 -5.35 -16.59 -8.93
N PRO A 35 -6.34 -16.97 -9.78
CA PRO A 35 -6.07 -17.19 -11.21
C PRO A 35 -5.62 -15.91 -11.93
N ILE A 36 -6.17 -14.75 -11.53
CA ILE A 36 -5.81 -13.45 -12.10
C ILE A 36 -4.42 -13.05 -11.61
N MET A 37 -4.12 -13.25 -10.32
CA MET A 37 -2.82 -12.95 -9.73
C MET A 37 -1.71 -13.79 -10.39
N VAL A 38 -1.85 -15.10 -10.50
CA VAL A 38 -0.85 -15.96 -11.15
C VAL A 38 -0.61 -15.50 -12.59
N ARG A 39 -1.68 -15.19 -13.33
CA ARG A 39 -1.53 -14.69 -14.70
C ARG A 39 -0.84 -13.32 -14.77
N ALA A 40 -1.13 -12.43 -13.82
CA ALA A 40 -0.46 -11.13 -13.72
C ALA A 40 1.04 -11.29 -13.44
N VAL A 41 1.42 -12.20 -12.54
CA VAL A 41 2.82 -12.56 -12.29
C VAL A 41 3.51 -13.02 -13.57
N GLU A 42 2.92 -13.97 -14.30
CA GLU A 42 3.48 -14.46 -15.58
C GLU A 42 3.71 -13.33 -16.57
N GLU A 43 2.75 -12.42 -16.74
CA GLU A 43 2.87 -11.30 -17.68
C GLU A 43 3.95 -10.29 -17.24
N ALA A 44 4.05 -10.01 -15.93
CA ALA A 44 5.08 -9.12 -15.39
C ALA A 44 6.50 -9.71 -15.58
N VAL A 45 6.67 -11.00 -15.29
CA VAL A 45 7.94 -11.73 -15.46
C VAL A 45 8.36 -11.77 -16.94
N LYS A 46 7.43 -12.02 -17.89
CA LYS A 46 7.71 -12.00 -19.33
C LYS A 46 8.26 -10.65 -19.80
N LEU A 47 7.85 -9.56 -19.15
CA LEU A 47 8.34 -8.21 -19.42
C LEU A 47 9.66 -7.90 -18.68
N GLY A 48 10.16 -8.82 -17.86
CA GLY A 48 11.41 -8.70 -17.12
C GLY A 48 11.32 -7.87 -15.85
N PHE A 49 10.15 -7.77 -15.23
CA PHE A 49 9.99 -7.19 -13.90
C PHE A 49 10.32 -8.20 -12.81
N ARG A 50 10.87 -7.73 -11.70
CA ARG A 50 10.81 -8.44 -10.42
C ARG A 50 9.38 -8.36 -9.91
N VAL A 51 8.90 -9.44 -9.29
CA VAL A 51 7.52 -9.48 -8.79
C VAL A 51 7.52 -9.84 -7.31
N GLU A 52 6.81 -9.04 -6.55
CA GLU A 52 6.50 -9.28 -5.14
C GLU A 52 4.99 -9.54 -4.99
N VAL A 53 4.64 -10.48 -4.10
CA VAL A 53 3.25 -10.70 -3.70
C VAL A 53 3.13 -10.55 -2.19
N LEU A 54 2.28 -9.62 -1.76
CA LEU A 54 1.97 -9.40 -0.35
C LEU A 54 0.69 -10.17 0.02
N SER A 55 0.73 -10.97 1.11
CA SER A 55 -0.39 -11.80 1.53
C SER A 55 -0.55 -11.86 3.05
N ASN A 56 -1.80 -12.02 3.51
CA ASN A 56 -2.15 -12.28 4.90
C ASN A 56 -2.16 -13.77 5.28
N CYS A 57 -1.74 -14.66 4.38
CA CYS A 57 -1.57 -16.10 4.58
C CYS A 57 -2.84 -16.91 4.90
N TYR A 58 -4.05 -16.39 4.76
CA TYR A 58 -5.29 -17.13 5.10
C TYR A 58 -5.42 -18.50 4.41
N TRP A 59 -4.72 -18.70 3.29
CA TRP A 59 -4.71 -19.89 2.45
C TRP A 59 -3.72 -20.96 2.94
N ALA A 60 -2.81 -20.63 3.85
CA ALA A 60 -1.73 -21.51 4.31
C ALA A 60 -2.15 -22.35 5.52
N SER A 61 -3.20 -23.17 5.39
CA SER A 61 -3.75 -24.00 6.47
C SER A 61 -2.78 -25.09 6.95
N CYS A 62 -1.92 -25.59 6.06
CA CYS A 62 -0.79 -26.45 6.38
C CYS A 62 0.32 -26.23 5.34
N PRO A 63 1.58 -26.68 5.61
CA PRO A 63 2.69 -26.48 4.68
C PRO A 63 2.48 -27.15 3.31
N GLU A 64 1.84 -28.32 3.27
CA GLU A 64 1.56 -29.07 2.05
C GLU A 64 0.61 -28.30 1.14
N ASP A 65 -0.50 -27.77 1.68
CA ASP A 65 -1.45 -26.95 0.95
C ASP A 65 -0.80 -25.63 0.52
N ALA A 66 -0.07 -24.98 1.42
CA ALA A 66 0.66 -23.75 1.11
C ALA A 66 1.61 -23.92 -0.09
N LYS A 67 2.29 -25.07 -0.18
CA LYS A 67 3.16 -25.41 -1.30
C LYS A 67 2.40 -25.51 -2.63
N VAL A 68 1.18 -26.06 -2.63
CA VAL A 68 0.33 -26.12 -3.83
C VAL A 68 -0.03 -24.72 -4.32
N TRP A 69 -0.37 -23.82 -3.39
CA TRP A 69 -0.66 -22.41 -3.74
C TRP A 69 0.55 -21.66 -4.31
N LEU A 70 1.74 -21.90 -3.79
CA LEU A 70 2.95 -21.16 -4.18
C LEU A 70 3.63 -21.70 -5.44
N LEU A 71 3.50 -23.01 -5.70
CA LEU A 71 4.25 -23.71 -6.77
C LEU A 71 4.17 -23.04 -8.15
N PRO A 72 2.99 -22.54 -8.63
CA PRO A 72 2.90 -21.91 -9.95
C PRO A 72 3.71 -20.62 -10.13
N MET A 73 4.15 -19.99 -9.05
CA MET A 73 4.87 -18.70 -9.10
C MET A 73 6.25 -18.75 -8.40
N ALA A 74 6.66 -19.92 -7.88
CA ALA A 74 7.79 -20.05 -6.97
C ALA A 74 9.13 -19.53 -7.53
N GLU A 75 9.39 -19.69 -8.82
CA GLU A 75 10.65 -19.29 -9.45
C GLU A 75 10.75 -17.77 -9.67
N ASN A 76 9.66 -17.04 -9.55
CA ASN A 76 9.54 -15.69 -10.10
C ASN A 76 9.06 -14.64 -9.10
N VAL A 77 8.71 -15.03 -7.87
CA VAL A 77 8.07 -14.17 -6.89
C VAL A 77 8.90 -14.07 -5.60
N GLU A 78 9.06 -12.87 -5.11
CA GLU A 78 9.43 -12.59 -3.72
C GLU A 78 8.12 -12.51 -2.91
N LEU A 79 8.05 -13.21 -1.79
CA LEU A 79 6.83 -13.31 -0.99
C LEU A 79 6.96 -12.45 0.26
N SER A 80 6.04 -11.51 0.43
CA SER A 80 5.90 -10.67 1.63
C SER A 80 4.65 -11.08 2.40
N LEU A 81 4.81 -11.46 3.66
CA LEU A 81 3.74 -12.01 4.50
C LEU A 81 3.38 -11.04 5.62
N SER A 82 2.11 -10.71 5.75
CA SER A 82 1.63 -9.89 6.86
C SER A 82 1.39 -10.75 8.11
N SER A 83 1.95 -10.32 9.25
CA SER A 83 1.78 -11.00 10.52
C SER A 83 1.61 -9.96 11.64
N ASP A 84 0.39 -9.53 11.90
CA ASP A 84 0.10 -8.55 12.95
C ASP A 84 -1.31 -8.68 13.54
N PHE A 85 -1.55 -7.96 14.64
CA PHE A 85 -2.83 -7.95 15.35
C PHE A 85 -3.99 -7.28 14.59
N TYR A 86 -3.73 -6.63 13.46
CA TYR A 86 -4.78 -6.01 12.64
C TYR A 86 -5.44 -7.01 11.67
N HIS A 87 -4.80 -8.18 11.47
CA HIS A 87 -5.34 -9.29 10.69
C HIS A 87 -6.08 -10.33 11.55
N GLY A 88 -5.95 -10.26 12.91
CA GLY A 88 -6.58 -11.20 13.81
C GLY A 88 -6.33 -10.82 15.28
N GLU A 89 -6.58 -11.75 16.20
CA GLU A 89 -6.36 -11.54 17.65
C GLU A 89 -4.93 -11.90 18.11
N SER A 90 -4.07 -12.32 17.18
CA SER A 90 -2.70 -12.77 17.43
C SER A 90 -1.78 -12.41 16.26
N TRP A 91 -0.49 -12.74 16.38
CA TRP A 91 0.52 -12.58 15.32
C TRP A 91 0.36 -13.56 14.12
N GLN A 92 -0.70 -14.34 14.04
CA GLN A 92 -0.94 -15.32 12.96
C GLN A 92 0.26 -16.25 12.68
N ILE A 93 0.92 -16.70 13.74
CA ILE A 93 2.20 -17.42 13.66
C ILE A 93 2.05 -18.75 12.90
N GLU A 94 0.87 -19.40 13.01
CA GLU A 94 0.64 -20.71 12.41
C GLU A 94 0.55 -20.63 10.89
N GLU A 95 -0.35 -19.80 10.33
CA GLU A 95 -0.54 -19.64 8.89
C GLU A 95 0.71 -19.07 8.22
N VAL A 96 1.29 -18.04 8.83
CA VAL A 96 2.54 -17.44 8.35
C VAL A 96 3.67 -18.45 8.40
N GLY A 97 3.78 -19.25 9.48
CA GLY A 97 4.79 -20.32 9.61
C GLY A 97 4.65 -21.39 8.53
N ASN A 98 3.41 -21.81 8.23
CA ASN A 98 3.13 -22.76 7.15
C ASN A 98 3.56 -22.20 5.79
N ALA A 99 3.23 -20.94 5.50
CA ALA A 99 3.63 -20.26 4.28
C ALA A 99 5.17 -20.15 4.16
N VAL A 100 5.86 -19.78 5.26
CA VAL A 100 7.32 -19.71 5.29
C VAL A 100 7.98 -21.07 5.02
N LYS A 101 7.49 -22.16 5.65
CA LYS A 101 8.00 -23.51 5.40
C LYS A 101 7.86 -23.87 3.92
N ALA A 102 6.67 -23.67 3.36
CA ALA A 102 6.42 -23.96 1.94
C ALA A 102 7.30 -23.11 1.01
N ALA A 103 7.44 -21.82 1.28
CA ALA A 103 8.29 -20.92 0.49
C ALA A 103 9.76 -21.35 0.52
N LYS A 104 10.28 -21.73 1.69
CA LYS A 104 11.65 -22.23 1.84
C LYS A 104 11.89 -23.54 1.08
N GLU A 105 10.96 -24.48 1.11
CA GLU A 105 11.05 -25.73 0.32
C GLU A 105 11.06 -25.46 -1.19
N LEU A 106 10.41 -24.38 -1.62
CA LEU A 106 10.39 -23.93 -3.01
C LEU A 106 11.54 -22.97 -3.36
N ASN A 107 12.48 -22.71 -2.43
CA ASN A 107 13.58 -21.78 -2.58
C ASN A 107 13.14 -20.34 -2.91
N MET A 108 11.94 -19.93 -2.50
CA MET A 108 11.45 -18.56 -2.65
C MET A 108 12.12 -17.64 -1.62
N LYS A 109 12.32 -16.39 -2.00
CA LYS A 109 12.61 -15.33 -1.03
C LYS A 109 11.32 -15.01 -0.27
N VAL A 110 11.42 -14.89 1.06
CA VAL A 110 10.29 -14.58 1.93
C VAL A 110 10.71 -13.61 3.01
N GLU A 111 9.90 -12.59 3.23
CA GLU A 111 9.99 -11.68 4.36
C GLU A 111 8.64 -11.59 5.08
N ILE A 112 8.67 -11.14 6.33
CA ILE A 112 7.46 -10.97 7.14
C ILE A 112 7.38 -9.52 7.57
N LEU A 113 6.21 -8.92 7.34
CA LEU A 113 5.89 -7.54 7.71
C LEU A 113 4.90 -7.54 8.86
N ALA A 114 5.18 -6.78 9.90
CA ALA A 114 4.28 -6.60 11.03
C ALA A 114 4.12 -5.10 11.35
N ILE A 115 2.91 -4.70 11.68
CA ILE A 115 2.63 -3.35 12.15
C ILE A 115 2.62 -3.35 13.67
N LYS A 116 3.30 -2.38 14.29
CA LYS A 116 3.29 -2.19 15.74
C LYS A 116 1.86 -2.05 16.26
N TYR A 117 1.55 -2.83 17.28
CA TYR A 117 0.27 -2.76 17.95
C TYR A 117 0.49 -2.39 19.43
N PRO A 118 0.15 -1.16 19.87
CA PRO A 118 0.45 -0.69 21.23
C PRO A 118 -0.13 -1.55 22.35
N LYS A 119 -1.25 -2.24 22.07
CA LYS A 119 -1.95 -3.10 23.03
C LYS A 119 -1.68 -4.59 22.82
N ALA A 120 -0.61 -4.96 22.11
CA ALA A 120 -0.25 -6.36 21.91
C ALA A 120 -0.01 -7.06 23.25
N LYS A 121 -0.69 -8.19 23.47
CA LYS A 121 -0.56 -9.00 24.69
C LYS A 121 0.76 -9.77 24.76
N ALA A 122 1.43 -9.91 23.61
CA ALA A 122 2.72 -10.56 23.48
C ALA A 122 3.64 -9.71 22.60
N PRO A 123 4.97 -9.74 22.86
CA PRO A 123 5.93 -9.05 22.00
C PRO A 123 5.89 -9.62 20.58
N CYS A 124 6.20 -8.77 19.59
CA CYS A 124 6.38 -9.22 18.22
C CYS A 124 7.54 -10.24 18.16
N PRO A 125 7.36 -11.41 17.55
CA PRO A 125 8.45 -12.34 17.34
C PRO A 125 9.53 -11.70 16.46
N SER A 126 10.81 -12.00 16.73
CA SER A 126 11.91 -11.55 15.90
C SER A 126 12.00 -12.29 14.56
N ASP A 127 11.50 -13.52 14.54
CA ASP A 127 11.39 -14.38 13.37
C ASP A 127 10.22 -15.36 13.53
N ILE A 128 9.74 -15.89 12.40
CA ILE A 128 8.81 -17.01 12.33
C ILE A 128 9.42 -18.03 11.38
N GLU A 129 9.64 -19.26 11.86
CA GLU A 129 10.28 -20.34 11.08
C GLU A 129 11.62 -19.90 10.45
N GLY A 130 12.36 -19.00 11.14
CA GLY A 130 13.65 -18.46 10.69
C GLY A 130 13.54 -17.47 9.50
N ALA A 131 12.36 -16.93 9.20
CA ALA A 131 12.18 -15.73 8.40
C ALA A 131 12.05 -14.51 9.33
N LYS A 132 12.85 -13.48 9.08
CA LYS A 132 12.86 -12.28 9.94
C LYS A 132 11.55 -11.52 9.84
N VAL A 133 11.09 -10.99 10.99
CA VAL A 133 9.93 -10.10 11.05
C VAL A 133 10.42 -8.65 11.07
N GLY A 134 10.04 -7.89 10.04
CA GLY A 134 10.17 -6.43 10.00
C GLY A 134 9.01 -5.78 10.75
N LEU A 135 9.30 -4.91 11.72
CA LEU A 135 8.29 -4.24 12.52
C LEU A 135 8.21 -2.76 12.13
N TYR A 136 7.04 -2.34 11.65
CA TYR A 136 6.79 -1.00 11.12
C TYR A 136 5.78 -0.23 11.96
N ASP A 137 5.87 1.11 11.93
CA ASP A 137 4.93 1.98 12.60
C ASP A 137 3.58 2.02 11.85
N LEU A 138 2.49 2.14 12.61
CA LEU A 138 1.16 2.34 12.05
C LEU A 138 1.07 3.74 11.46
N MET A 139 0.58 3.85 10.22
CA MET A 139 0.22 5.12 9.61
C MET A 139 -1.28 5.39 9.81
N TYR A 140 -1.62 6.50 10.44
CA TYR A 140 -3.01 6.85 10.74
C TYR A 140 -3.71 7.49 9.52
N LYS A 141 -3.98 6.67 8.50
CA LYS A 141 -4.78 7.04 7.31
C LYS A 141 -5.93 6.05 7.09
N GLY A 142 -6.97 6.43 6.37
CA GLY A 142 -8.13 5.58 6.13
C GLY A 142 -8.79 5.08 7.42
N ARG A 143 -9.01 3.78 7.53
CA ARG A 143 -9.63 3.16 8.72
C ARG A 143 -8.82 3.33 10.00
N ALA A 144 -7.50 3.40 9.91
CA ALA A 144 -6.66 3.63 11.09
C ALA A 144 -6.89 5.04 11.66
N ALA A 145 -7.03 6.06 10.81
CA ALA A 145 -7.37 7.41 11.25
C ALA A 145 -8.71 7.46 11.99
N SER A 146 -9.74 6.79 11.47
CA SER A 146 -11.09 6.84 12.04
C SER A 146 -11.30 5.93 13.25
N LYS A 147 -10.52 4.85 13.42
CA LYS A 147 -10.79 3.84 14.44
C LYS A 147 -9.72 3.71 15.53
N LEU A 148 -8.48 4.13 15.23
CA LEU A 148 -7.34 3.87 16.09
C LEU A 148 -6.67 5.16 16.61
N ALA A 149 -6.90 6.30 15.95
CA ALA A 149 -6.24 7.55 16.30
C ALA A 149 -6.64 8.13 17.66
N GLU A 150 -7.79 7.74 18.20
CA GLU A 150 -8.21 8.18 19.54
C GLU A 150 -7.30 7.63 20.64
N GLU A 151 -6.75 6.44 20.44
CA GLU A 151 -5.92 5.72 21.41
C GLU A 151 -4.41 5.98 21.21
N ALA A 152 -4.05 6.75 20.19
CA ALA A 152 -2.66 7.08 19.90
C ALA A 152 -2.13 8.22 20.77
N ASP A 153 -0.83 8.21 21.02
CA ASP A 153 -0.14 9.39 21.51
C ASP A 153 -0.23 10.49 20.44
N LYS A 154 -0.70 11.68 20.87
CA LYS A 154 -0.94 12.79 19.93
C LYS A 154 0.07 13.90 20.12
N LYS A 155 0.42 14.56 19.01
CA LYS A 155 1.30 15.72 18.93
C LYS A 155 0.56 16.93 18.38
N SER A 156 1.06 18.13 18.66
CA SER A 156 0.48 19.35 18.08
C SER A 156 0.53 19.30 16.56
N TRP A 157 -0.55 19.71 15.90
CA TRP A 157 -0.64 19.74 14.45
C TRP A 157 0.49 20.53 13.77
N ARG A 158 1.04 21.52 14.47
CA ARG A 158 2.15 22.36 14.01
C ARG A 158 3.48 21.63 13.83
N GLU A 159 3.60 20.43 14.38
CA GLU A 159 4.81 19.61 14.24
C GLU A 159 4.89 18.89 12.89
N PHE A 160 3.77 18.76 12.16
CA PHE A 160 3.69 17.97 10.93
C PHE A 160 3.99 18.79 9.67
N THR A 161 5.20 19.31 9.58
CA THR A 161 5.67 20.19 8.50
C THR A 161 6.26 19.46 7.29
N GLU A 162 6.25 18.13 7.29
CA GLU A 162 6.74 17.30 6.20
C GLU A 162 5.89 16.04 6.02
N CYS A 163 5.92 15.44 4.83
CA CYS A 163 5.39 14.11 4.59
C CYS A 163 6.48 13.09 4.91
N SER A 164 6.32 12.35 6.01
CA SER A 164 7.30 11.37 6.50
C SER A 164 7.15 9.97 5.89
N CYS A 165 6.10 9.72 5.11
CA CYS A 165 5.73 8.38 4.67
C CYS A 165 5.93 8.12 3.18
N GLU A 166 5.87 9.15 2.34
CA GLU A 166 5.98 9.02 0.89
C GLU A 166 6.91 10.13 0.33
N GLU A 167 7.79 9.75 -0.58
CA GLU A 167 8.54 10.71 -1.38
C GLU A 167 7.61 11.27 -2.48
N LEU A 168 7.26 12.55 -2.34
CA LEU A 168 6.25 13.18 -3.19
C LEU A 168 6.84 13.89 -4.42
N VAL A 169 8.14 14.20 -4.43
CA VAL A 169 8.77 14.91 -5.54
C VAL A 169 9.28 13.91 -6.58
N HIS A 170 9.97 12.88 -6.13
CA HIS A 170 10.49 11.79 -6.94
C HIS A 170 9.99 10.44 -6.41
N PRO A 171 8.70 10.11 -6.60
CA PRO A 171 8.13 8.94 -5.98
C PRO A 171 8.82 7.65 -6.45
N GLU A 172 9.33 6.89 -5.48
CA GLU A 172 9.95 5.59 -5.73
C GLU A 172 8.91 4.51 -6.07
N ARG A 173 7.66 4.77 -5.73
CA ARG A 173 6.53 3.89 -6.03
C ARG A 173 5.25 4.68 -6.30
N VAL A 174 4.38 4.08 -7.07
CA VAL A 174 3.00 4.54 -7.27
C VAL A 174 2.06 3.33 -7.18
N HIS A 175 0.83 3.58 -6.75
CA HIS A 175 -0.19 2.53 -6.63
C HIS A 175 -1.23 2.72 -7.74
N VAL A 176 -1.61 1.62 -8.38
CA VAL A 176 -2.70 1.62 -9.36
C VAL A 176 -3.84 0.77 -8.82
N GLY A 177 -5.01 1.36 -8.64
CA GLY A 177 -6.20 0.67 -8.17
C GLY A 177 -7.07 0.12 -9.32
N PRO A 178 -8.00 -0.82 -9.02
CA PRO A 178 -8.84 -1.46 -10.05
C PRO A 178 -9.84 -0.50 -10.74
N LEU A 179 -10.00 0.72 -10.24
CA LEU A 179 -10.75 1.79 -10.89
C LEU A 179 -9.85 2.66 -11.81
N GLY A 180 -8.58 2.29 -11.96
CA GLY A 180 -7.60 2.96 -12.81
C GLY A 180 -6.89 4.15 -12.17
N TYR A 181 -7.28 4.57 -10.99
CA TYR A 181 -6.60 5.68 -10.31
C TYR A 181 -5.15 5.34 -10.02
N VAL A 182 -4.26 6.28 -10.36
CA VAL A 182 -2.82 6.20 -10.09
C VAL A 182 -2.52 7.13 -8.91
N HIS A 183 -1.95 6.60 -7.84
CA HIS A 183 -1.72 7.32 -6.60
C HIS A 183 -0.24 7.36 -6.24
N VAL A 184 0.26 8.53 -5.84
CA VAL A 184 1.58 8.68 -5.19
C VAL A 184 1.48 8.48 -3.67
N CYS A 185 0.31 8.72 -3.11
CA CYS A 185 -0.10 8.35 -1.76
C CYS A 185 -1.57 7.94 -1.84
N GLN A 186 -1.96 6.90 -1.14
CA GLN A 186 -3.34 6.37 -1.19
C GLN A 186 -4.38 7.48 -1.00
N GLY A 187 -5.27 7.64 -1.99
CA GLY A 187 -6.29 8.68 -2.05
C GLY A 187 -5.84 10.01 -2.67
N ILE A 188 -4.55 10.20 -3.00
CA ILE A 188 -4.08 11.35 -3.80
C ILE A 188 -3.77 10.85 -5.20
N SER A 189 -4.68 11.09 -6.13
CA SER A 189 -4.57 10.65 -7.51
C SER A 189 -3.79 11.67 -8.35
N ILE A 190 -2.96 11.14 -9.25
CA ILE A 190 -2.22 11.90 -10.27
C ILE A 190 -2.75 11.63 -11.68
N GLY A 191 -3.79 10.82 -11.81
CA GLY A 191 -4.45 10.51 -13.06
C GLY A 191 -5.19 9.17 -13.02
N ASN A 192 -5.76 8.79 -14.17
CA ASN A 192 -6.48 7.54 -14.28
C ASN A 192 -5.99 6.77 -15.52
N ALA A 193 -5.46 5.57 -15.31
CA ALA A 193 -4.87 4.71 -16.32
C ALA A 193 -5.90 4.18 -17.34
N TRP A 194 -7.19 4.26 -17.04
CA TRP A 194 -8.27 3.93 -18.01
C TRP A 194 -8.61 5.08 -18.95
N GLN A 195 -8.14 6.30 -18.62
CA GLN A 195 -8.40 7.50 -19.42
C GLN A 195 -7.14 7.98 -20.17
N LYS A 196 -5.96 7.69 -19.62
CA LYS A 196 -4.66 8.14 -20.16
C LYS A 196 -3.61 7.05 -19.95
N PRO A 197 -2.72 6.78 -20.92
CA PRO A 197 -1.66 5.80 -20.75
C PRO A 197 -0.85 6.02 -19.45
N PHE A 198 -0.59 4.96 -18.70
CA PHE A 198 0.13 5.03 -17.44
C PHE A 198 1.50 5.71 -17.60
N SER A 199 2.25 5.36 -18.64
CA SER A 199 3.55 6.00 -18.95
C SER A 199 3.43 7.52 -19.11
N LYS A 200 2.34 7.99 -19.72
CA LYS A 200 2.09 9.42 -19.88
C LYS A 200 1.71 10.12 -18.58
N ILE A 201 0.94 9.45 -17.71
CA ILE A 201 0.61 9.98 -16.37
C ILE A 201 1.90 10.22 -15.58
N ILE A 202 2.81 9.23 -15.58
CA ILE A 202 4.07 9.34 -14.84
C ILE A 202 5.01 10.36 -15.45
N SER A 203 5.15 10.41 -16.78
CA SER A 203 6.06 11.35 -17.44
C SER A 203 5.62 12.83 -17.34
N GLU A 204 4.34 13.08 -17.13
CA GLU A 204 3.77 14.42 -16.96
C GLU A 204 3.58 14.79 -15.47
N TYR A 205 4.02 13.94 -14.56
CA TYR A 205 3.88 14.19 -13.13
C TYR A 205 4.70 15.39 -12.69
N ASP A 206 4.01 16.39 -12.15
CA ASP A 206 4.59 17.53 -11.43
C ASP A 206 3.78 17.75 -10.14
N PRO A 207 4.37 17.50 -8.96
CA PRO A 207 3.68 17.69 -7.70
C PRO A 207 3.35 19.17 -7.41
N TYR A 208 4.08 20.12 -8.02
CA TYR A 208 3.85 21.55 -7.83
C TYR A 208 2.64 22.08 -8.60
N GLU A 209 2.19 21.39 -9.64
CA GLU A 209 0.94 21.70 -10.35
C GLU A 209 -0.31 21.07 -9.68
N ASN A 210 -0.11 20.12 -8.78
CA ASN A 210 -1.21 19.46 -8.07
C ASN A 210 -1.60 20.25 -6.82
N PRO A 211 -2.87 20.69 -6.67
CA PRO A 211 -3.30 21.57 -5.58
C PRO A 211 -3.16 20.98 -4.18
N ILE A 212 -3.10 19.66 -4.07
CA ILE A 212 -2.94 18.91 -2.80
C ILE A 212 -1.46 18.58 -2.54
N LEU A 213 -0.72 18.18 -3.57
CA LEU A 213 0.69 17.79 -3.42
C LEU A 213 1.59 18.99 -3.21
N GLU A 214 1.34 20.11 -3.89
CA GLU A 214 2.17 21.31 -3.78
C GLU A 214 2.36 21.79 -2.33
N PRO A 215 1.30 22.00 -1.52
CA PRO A 215 1.49 22.37 -0.12
C PRO A 215 2.12 21.24 0.71
N LEU A 216 1.82 19.97 0.43
CA LEU A 216 2.43 18.84 1.13
C LEU A 216 3.94 18.77 0.90
N VAL A 217 4.42 19.08 -0.30
CA VAL A 217 5.85 19.15 -0.62
C VAL A 217 6.52 20.33 0.06
N ARG A 218 5.85 21.49 0.14
CA ARG A 218 6.44 22.72 0.70
C ARG A 218 6.51 22.76 2.22
N GLY A 219 5.55 22.16 2.91
CA GLY A 219 5.46 22.29 4.36
C GLY A 219 4.52 21.27 4.99
N GLY A 220 4.38 20.08 4.36
CA GLY A 220 3.64 18.97 4.91
C GLY A 220 2.15 19.24 5.11
N PRO A 221 1.51 18.44 5.96
CA PRO A 221 0.09 18.60 6.29
C PRO A 221 -0.28 19.95 6.89
N VAL A 222 0.64 20.60 7.61
CA VAL A 222 0.46 21.98 8.13
C VAL A 222 0.20 22.94 6.99
N ALA A 223 1.06 22.96 5.96
CA ALA A 223 0.90 23.84 4.81
C ALA A 223 -0.39 23.57 4.02
N LEU A 224 -0.84 22.29 3.97
CA LEU A 224 -2.12 21.94 3.36
C LEU A 224 -3.30 22.56 4.12
N VAL A 225 -3.31 22.47 5.45
CA VAL A 225 -4.34 23.06 6.32
C VAL A 225 -4.35 24.59 6.20
N GLU A 226 -3.18 25.23 6.26
CA GLU A 226 -3.03 26.67 6.16
C GLU A 226 -3.47 27.21 4.78
N LYS A 227 -2.99 26.60 3.68
CA LYS A 227 -3.33 27.00 2.30
C LYS A 227 -4.83 27.06 2.07
N PHE A 228 -5.57 26.10 2.59
CA PHE A 228 -7.01 26.02 2.40
C PHE A 228 -7.83 26.57 3.56
N SER A 229 -7.18 27.10 4.62
CA SER A 229 -7.80 27.61 5.84
C SER A 229 -8.82 26.59 6.42
N LEU A 230 -8.38 25.34 6.58
CA LEU A 230 -9.25 24.25 7.01
C LEU A 230 -9.46 24.27 8.53
N PRO A 231 -10.67 23.95 9.00
CA PRO A 231 -10.87 23.63 10.41
C PRO A 231 -10.06 22.38 10.77
N HIS A 232 -9.44 22.39 11.94
CA HIS A 232 -8.60 21.29 12.43
C HIS A 232 -8.61 21.24 13.95
N ASP A 233 -8.26 20.07 14.51
CA ASP A 233 -7.98 19.91 15.92
C ASP A 233 -6.56 20.38 16.28
N GLU A 234 -6.27 20.55 17.56
CA GLU A 234 -4.92 20.94 18.01
C GLU A 234 -3.95 19.75 18.01
N PHE A 235 -4.44 18.49 18.15
CA PHE A 235 -3.59 17.32 18.30
C PHE A 235 -3.96 16.17 17.36
N TYR A 236 -2.95 15.57 16.73
CA TYR A 236 -3.07 14.41 15.83
C TYR A 236 -2.06 13.33 16.17
N ALA A 237 -2.36 12.07 15.79
CA ALA A 237 -1.50 10.92 16.06
C ALA A 237 -0.18 10.98 15.27
N ASP A 238 -0.25 11.37 13.99
CA ASP A 238 0.90 11.54 13.09
C ASP A 238 0.57 12.50 11.93
N ALA A 239 1.55 12.73 11.06
CA ALA A 239 1.39 13.55 9.86
C ALA A 239 0.32 12.99 8.90
N CYS A 240 0.22 11.66 8.80
CA CYS A 240 -0.80 11.00 7.96
C CYS A 240 -2.22 11.26 8.48
N HIS A 241 -2.42 11.30 9.81
CA HIS A 241 -3.71 11.60 10.43
C HIS A 241 -4.18 13.02 10.09
N LEU A 242 -3.33 14.03 10.28
CA LEU A 242 -3.64 15.42 9.92
C LEU A 242 -3.90 15.55 8.42
N CYS A 243 -3.03 14.97 7.58
CA CYS A 243 -3.17 14.99 6.13
C CYS A 243 -4.49 14.32 5.68
N TYR A 244 -4.85 13.18 6.24
CA TYR A 244 -6.08 12.46 5.91
C TYR A 244 -7.32 13.27 6.30
N ALA A 245 -7.34 13.83 7.51
CA ALA A 245 -8.43 14.70 7.97
C ALA A 245 -8.62 15.92 7.04
N ALA A 246 -7.52 16.60 6.69
CA ALA A 246 -7.54 17.73 5.76
C ALA A 246 -8.10 17.33 4.37
N ARG A 247 -7.65 16.19 3.83
CA ARG A 247 -8.12 15.68 2.53
C ARG A 247 -9.60 15.30 2.55
N CYS A 248 -10.12 14.74 3.63
CA CYS A 248 -11.55 14.46 3.78
C CYS A 248 -12.40 15.74 3.61
N LEU A 249 -11.94 16.86 4.17
CA LEU A 249 -12.62 18.17 4.02
C LEU A 249 -12.51 18.73 2.60
N LEU A 250 -11.45 18.40 1.87
CA LEU A 250 -11.15 18.92 0.54
C LEU A 250 -11.77 18.11 -0.61
N ARG A 251 -12.26 16.89 -0.37
CA ARG A 251 -12.73 15.98 -1.43
C ARG A 251 -13.71 16.62 -2.40
N LYS A 252 -14.75 17.30 -1.88
CA LYS A 252 -15.77 17.97 -2.73
C LYS A 252 -15.21 19.16 -3.50
N ARG A 253 -14.07 19.74 -3.05
CA ARG A 253 -13.40 20.88 -3.70
C ARG A 253 -12.40 20.43 -4.74
N CYS A 254 -11.81 19.23 -4.58
CA CYS A 254 -10.74 18.69 -5.42
C CYS A 254 -11.05 17.21 -5.82
N PRO A 255 -12.22 16.91 -6.43
CA PRO A 255 -12.64 15.53 -6.70
C PRO A 255 -11.72 14.82 -7.71
N ASP A 256 -11.07 15.57 -8.61
CA ASP A 256 -10.20 15.02 -9.66
C ASP A 256 -8.87 14.47 -9.08
N VAL A 257 -8.44 14.97 -7.92
CA VAL A 257 -7.18 14.58 -7.28
C VAL A 257 -7.37 13.85 -5.95
N LEU A 258 -8.55 13.91 -5.34
CA LEU A 258 -8.87 13.22 -4.09
C LEU A 258 -9.92 12.13 -4.33
N GLY A 259 -9.47 10.97 -4.77
CA GLY A 259 -10.33 9.84 -5.13
C GLY A 259 -9.58 8.52 -5.17
N PRO A 260 -10.28 7.42 -5.41
CA PRO A 260 -11.74 7.29 -5.41
C PRO A 260 -12.36 7.36 -4.01
N ASP A 261 -13.70 7.45 -3.94
CA ASP A 261 -14.49 7.61 -2.72
C ASP A 261 -14.21 6.52 -1.68
N VAL A 262 -14.01 5.29 -2.12
CA VAL A 262 -13.66 4.15 -1.26
C VAL A 262 -12.39 4.39 -0.43
N MET A 263 -11.43 5.19 -0.90
CA MET A 263 -10.21 5.53 -0.15
C MET A 263 -10.48 6.45 1.05
N TYR A 264 -11.67 7.03 1.11
CA TYR A 264 -12.12 7.91 2.19
C TYR A 264 -13.26 7.33 3.01
N GLY A 265 -13.55 6.03 2.83
CA GLY A 265 -14.59 5.32 3.60
C GLY A 265 -16.02 5.59 3.13
N GLU A 266 -16.18 6.22 1.99
CA GLU A 266 -17.49 6.38 1.36
C GLU A 266 -17.70 5.22 0.36
N PHE A 267 -18.69 4.41 0.64
CA PHE A 267 -19.14 3.29 -0.21
C PHE A 267 -20.49 3.67 -0.80
N GLU A 268 -20.60 3.68 -2.13
CA GLU A 268 -21.89 3.76 -2.83
C GLU A 268 -22.70 2.47 -2.69
#